data_b3005ef4e08575cf664d2a6deb753aaf
#
_entry.id   b3005ef4e08575cf664d2a6deb753aaf
#
_cell.length_a   1.000
_cell.length_b   1.000
_cell.length_c   1.000
_cell.angle_alpha   90.00
_cell.angle_beta   90.00
_cell.angle_gamma   90.00
#
_symmetry.space_group_name_H-M   'P 1'
#
loop_
_entity.id
_entity.type
_entity.pdbx_description
1 polymer ?
#
loop_
_entity_poly.entity_id
_entity_poly.type
_entity_poly.pdbx_seq_one_letter_code
_entity_poly.pdbx_strand_id
1 'polypeptide(L)'
;MSLLATLSFALSTAQEVGATRDARRQGRAQMGFYKDALSSLGQAEESLNQSLQSSLQLPTLEARRSSEKLSESGQRALEQSRESQQQISEASGFAGQSMDMDRTKDIRKGFTSKVEDLDISLGKSLADVLSNFEQQRFEMQSQRQQLEMQKRLAGQQANKKYFGIFG
;
A
#
# COMPACT_ATOMS: atom_id res chain seq x y z
N MET A 1 17.50 1.00 -1.51
CA MET A 1 18.01 0.50 -2.80
C MET A 1 17.06 -0.56 -3.31
N SER A 2 16.47 -0.35 -4.49
CA SER A 2 15.37 -1.15 -5.04
C SER A 2 15.83 -2.57 -5.38
N LEU A 3 15.13 -3.59 -4.90
CA LEU A 3 15.26 -5.01 -5.28
C LEU A 3 15.17 -5.21 -6.80
N LEU A 4 14.51 -4.29 -7.50
CA LEU A 4 14.37 -4.23 -8.96
C LEU A 4 15.71 -4.01 -9.68
N ALA A 5 16.63 -3.22 -9.10
CA ALA A 5 17.94 -2.94 -9.69
C ALA A 5 18.87 -4.18 -9.65
N THR A 6 18.73 -5.03 -8.64
CA THR A 6 19.52 -6.26 -8.55
C THR A 6 19.06 -7.35 -9.49
N LEU A 7 17.74 -7.42 -9.78
CA LEU A 7 17.18 -8.37 -10.74
C LEU A 7 17.51 -8.01 -12.20
N SER A 8 17.53 -6.72 -12.56
CA SER A 8 17.90 -6.28 -13.91
C SER A 8 19.38 -6.52 -14.25
N PHE A 9 20.27 -6.40 -13.25
CA PHE A 9 21.70 -6.68 -13.44
C PHE A 9 21.99 -8.17 -13.63
N ALA A 10 21.27 -9.05 -12.93
CA ALA A 10 21.40 -10.49 -13.09
C ALA A 10 20.88 -11.00 -14.45
N LEU A 11 19.91 -10.31 -15.05
CA LEU A 11 19.38 -10.64 -16.38
C LEU A 11 20.37 -10.27 -17.51
N SER A 12 21.12 -9.18 -17.39
CA SER A 12 22.08 -8.73 -18.42
C SER A 12 23.35 -9.61 -18.48
N THR A 13 23.78 -10.15 -17.35
CA THR A 13 24.99 -11.00 -17.31
C THR A 13 24.76 -12.43 -17.84
N ALA A 14 23.51 -12.92 -17.87
CA ALA A 14 23.19 -14.24 -18.42
C ALA A 14 23.25 -14.29 -19.97
N GLN A 15 23.30 -13.15 -20.64
CA GLN A 15 23.26 -13.05 -22.10
C GLN A 15 24.65 -13.16 -22.79
N GLU A 16 25.77 -13.03 -22.06
CA GLU A 16 27.13 -12.89 -22.63
C GLU A 16 28.03 -14.12 -22.58
N VAL A 17 27.61 -15.27 -22.05
CA VAL A 17 28.52 -16.42 -21.93
C VAL A 17 28.42 -17.38 -23.11
N GLY A 18 29.40 -17.25 -24.00
CA GLY A 18 29.58 -17.98 -25.24
C GLY A 18 29.75 -19.50 -25.12
N ALA A 19 29.42 -20.12 -26.20
CA ALA A 19 29.36 -21.54 -26.49
C ALA A 19 30.68 -22.28 -26.29
N THR A 20 30.63 -23.39 -25.57
CA THR A 20 31.16 -24.73 -26.04
C THR A 20 31.31 -25.70 -24.85
N ARG A 21 30.97 -26.95 -25.05
CA ARG A 21 31.18 -28.18 -24.25
C ARG A 21 30.40 -28.39 -22.94
N ASP A 22 29.83 -27.37 -22.31
CA ASP A 22 29.09 -27.54 -21.04
C ASP A 22 27.59 -27.23 -21.17
N ALA A 23 27.01 -27.42 -22.35
CA ALA A 23 25.60 -27.08 -22.62
C ALA A 23 24.59 -27.72 -21.61
N ARG A 24 24.95 -28.90 -21.06
CA ARG A 24 24.12 -29.53 -20.02
C ARG A 24 24.26 -28.87 -18.65
N ARG A 25 25.47 -28.48 -18.26
CA ARG A 25 25.72 -27.77 -17.01
C ARG A 25 25.16 -26.37 -17.06
N GLN A 26 25.33 -25.70 -18.21
CA GLN A 26 24.77 -24.35 -18.47
C GLN A 26 23.26 -24.37 -18.46
N GLY A 27 22.60 -25.33 -19.12
CA GLY A 27 21.16 -25.44 -19.13
C GLY A 27 20.56 -25.72 -17.73
N ARG A 28 21.22 -26.57 -16.93
CA ARG A 28 20.80 -26.82 -15.54
C ARG A 28 21.03 -25.60 -14.65
N ALA A 29 22.15 -24.89 -14.81
CA ALA A 29 22.47 -23.67 -14.09
C ALA A 29 21.47 -22.55 -14.43
N GLN A 30 21.12 -22.37 -15.71
CA GLN A 30 20.09 -21.41 -16.14
C GLN A 30 18.71 -21.77 -15.57
N MET A 31 18.31 -23.04 -15.61
CA MET A 31 17.04 -23.48 -15.02
C MET A 31 17.01 -23.30 -13.50
N GLY A 32 18.15 -23.54 -12.81
CA GLY A 32 18.31 -23.23 -11.39
C GLY A 32 18.10 -21.74 -11.12
N PHE A 33 18.79 -20.89 -11.89
CA PHE A 33 18.65 -19.43 -11.77
C PHE A 33 17.19 -18.95 -11.94
N TYR A 34 16.48 -19.43 -12.97
CA TYR A 34 15.07 -19.04 -13.14
C TYR A 34 14.18 -19.56 -12.01
N LYS A 35 14.47 -20.73 -11.45
CA LYS A 35 13.74 -21.27 -10.31
C LYS A 35 13.95 -20.40 -9.05
N ASP A 36 15.20 -20.01 -8.81
CA ASP A 36 15.54 -19.17 -7.67
C ASP A 36 14.98 -17.75 -7.82
N ALA A 37 15.02 -17.18 -9.04
CA ALA A 37 14.42 -15.89 -9.34
C ALA A 37 12.89 -15.90 -9.15
N LEU A 38 12.20 -16.95 -9.58
CA LEU A 38 10.76 -17.11 -9.36
C LEU A 38 10.41 -17.32 -7.88
N SER A 39 11.27 -18.02 -7.13
CA SER A 39 11.11 -18.17 -5.67
C SER A 39 11.28 -16.84 -4.95
N SER A 40 12.30 -16.05 -5.35
CA SER A 40 12.53 -14.71 -4.79
C SER A 40 11.38 -13.75 -5.08
N LEU A 41 10.78 -13.83 -6.29
CA LEU A 41 9.57 -13.08 -6.61
C LEU A 41 8.39 -13.49 -5.73
N GLY A 42 8.20 -14.79 -5.46
CA GLY A 42 7.17 -15.26 -4.55
C GLY A 42 7.34 -14.71 -3.12
N GLN A 43 8.58 -14.67 -2.62
CA GLN A 43 8.88 -14.05 -1.33
C GLN A 43 8.63 -12.52 -1.34
N ALA A 44 8.95 -11.85 -2.45
CA ALA A 44 8.67 -10.44 -2.62
C ALA A 44 7.16 -10.14 -2.66
N GLU A 45 6.35 -10.99 -3.31
CA GLU A 45 4.88 -10.89 -3.30
C GLU A 45 4.33 -11.05 -1.88
N GLU A 46 4.86 -11.97 -1.10
CA GLU A 46 4.44 -12.18 0.29
C GLU A 46 4.81 -10.98 1.17
N SER A 47 6.03 -10.46 1.06
CA SER A 47 6.46 -9.26 1.79
C SER A 47 5.68 -8.02 1.38
N LEU A 48 5.28 -7.90 0.10
CA LEU A 48 4.42 -6.83 -0.38
C LEU A 48 3.02 -6.92 0.26
N ASN A 49 2.44 -8.12 0.36
CA ASN A 49 1.15 -8.33 1.01
C ASN A 49 1.20 -7.97 2.51
N GLN A 50 2.27 -8.32 3.21
CA GLN A 50 2.47 -7.94 4.61
C GLN A 50 2.65 -6.43 4.76
N SER A 51 3.39 -5.80 3.85
CA SER A 51 3.55 -4.35 3.79
C SER A 51 2.21 -3.64 3.54
N LEU A 52 1.35 -4.18 2.67
CA LEU A 52 0.02 -3.64 2.45
C LEU A 52 -0.81 -3.65 3.73
N GLN A 53 -0.84 -4.78 4.43
CA GLN A 53 -1.60 -4.89 5.67
C GLN A 53 -1.16 -3.85 6.71
N SER A 54 0.15 -3.67 6.90
CA SER A 54 0.68 -2.66 7.81
C SER A 54 0.40 -1.23 7.33
N SER A 55 0.52 -0.98 6.03
CA SER A 55 0.24 0.34 5.44
C SER A 55 -1.23 0.74 5.51
N LEU A 56 -2.17 -0.23 5.48
CA LEU A 56 -3.60 0.04 5.67
C LEU A 56 -3.97 0.31 7.13
N GLN A 57 -3.21 -0.24 8.09
CA GLN A 57 -3.45 -0.01 9.51
C GLN A 57 -3.09 1.41 9.95
N LEU A 58 -2.04 2.01 9.40
CA LEU A 58 -1.58 3.35 9.78
C LEU A 58 -2.65 4.45 9.57
N PRO A 59 -3.23 4.61 8.36
CA PRO A 59 -4.26 5.63 8.15
C PRO A 59 -5.50 5.42 9.03
N THR A 60 -5.88 4.16 9.27
CA THR A 60 -7.04 3.84 10.12
C THR A 60 -6.79 4.18 11.58
N LEU A 61 -5.58 3.93 12.10
CA LEU A 61 -5.19 4.31 13.46
C LEU A 61 -5.09 5.83 13.64
N GLU A 62 -4.56 6.52 12.65
CA GLU A 62 -4.47 8.00 12.65
C GLU A 62 -5.86 8.63 12.60
N ALA A 63 -6.75 8.13 11.73
CA ALA A 63 -8.13 8.59 11.65
C ALA A 63 -8.87 8.36 12.97
N ARG A 64 -8.70 7.20 13.60
CA ARG A 64 -9.28 6.90 14.91
C ARG A 64 -8.80 7.86 15.98
N ARG A 65 -7.48 8.09 16.10
CA ARG A 65 -6.91 9.06 17.06
C ARG A 65 -7.40 10.48 16.81
N SER A 66 -7.53 10.86 15.53
CA SER A 66 -8.04 12.18 15.15
C SER A 66 -9.52 12.33 15.49
N SER A 67 -10.32 11.29 15.29
CA SER A 67 -11.73 11.22 15.67
C SER A 67 -11.92 11.30 17.18
N GLU A 68 -11.10 10.60 17.98
CA GLU A 68 -11.11 10.68 19.44
C GLU A 68 -10.81 12.10 19.93
N LYS A 69 -9.72 12.72 19.43
CA LYS A 69 -9.36 14.11 19.77
C LYS A 69 -10.45 15.11 19.35
N LEU A 70 -11.06 14.88 18.19
CA LEU A 70 -12.15 15.72 17.72
C LEU A 70 -13.37 15.60 18.63
N SER A 71 -13.74 14.37 19.03
CA SER A 71 -14.82 14.10 19.97
C SER A 71 -14.60 14.81 21.32
N GLU A 72 -13.40 14.67 21.89
CA GLU A 72 -13.03 15.36 23.13
C GLU A 72 -13.10 16.89 22.99
N SER A 73 -12.60 17.44 21.88
CA SER A 73 -12.66 18.88 21.65
C SER A 73 -14.09 19.39 21.47
N GLY A 74 -14.95 18.61 20.83
CA GLY A 74 -16.36 18.91 20.69
C GLY A 74 -17.11 18.89 22.01
N GLN A 75 -16.83 17.92 22.87
CA GLN A 75 -17.39 17.85 24.23
C GLN A 75 -16.97 19.06 25.08
N ARG A 76 -15.67 19.39 25.10
CA ARG A 76 -15.16 20.57 25.80
C ARG A 76 -15.80 21.87 25.31
N ALA A 77 -15.97 22.02 23.99
CA ALA A 77 -16.62 23.20 23.43
C ALA A 77 -18.10 23.31 23.84
N LEU A 78 -18.80 22.19 23.93
CA LEU A 78 -20.20 22.14 24.41
C LEU A 78 -20.29 22.43 25.91
N GLU A 79 -19.35 21.93 26.71
CA GLU A 79 -19.29 22.23 28.17
C GLU A 79 -19.02 23.72 28.40
N GLN A 80 -18.01 24.29 27.74
CA GLN A 80 -17.71 25.73 27.85
C GLN A 80 -18.90 26.59 27.38
N SER A 81 -19.63 26.15 26.34
CA SER A 81 -20.83 26.83 25.93
C SER A 81 -21.90 26.82 27.00
N ARG A 82 -22.13 25.68 27.70
CA ARG A 82 -23.07 25.56 28.81
C ARG A 82 -22.66 26.38 30.02
N GLU A 83 -21.39 26.34 30.40
CA GLU A 83 -20.87 27.12 31.51
C GLU A 83 -21.04 28.63 31.27
N SER A 84 -20.69 29.10 30.06
CA SER A 84 -20.87 30.52 29.74
C SER A 84 -22.33 30.93 29.73
N GLN A 85 -23.27 30.02 29.45
CA GLN A 85 -24.70 30.27 29.54
C GLN A 85 -25.21 30.35 30.95
N GLN A 86 -24.75 29.47 31.82
CA GLN A 86 -25.09 29.56 33.25
C GLN A 86 -24.65 30.90 33.82
N GLN A 87 -23.43 31.36 33.54
CA GLN A 87 -22.92 32.66 33.97
C GLN A 87 -23.75 33.82 33.44
N ILE A 88 -24.18 33.79 32.16
CA ILE A 88 -25.02 34.83 31.56
C ILE A 88 -26.43 34.79 32.15
N SER A 89 -27.03 33.61 32.39
CA SER A 89 -28.34 33.49 33.00
C SER A 89 -28.37 33.95 34.44
N GLU A 90 -27.31 33.66 35.18
CA GLU A 90 -27.14 34.14 36.58
C GLU A 90 -26.93 35.66 36.63
N ALA A 91 -26.18 36.24 35.68
CA ALA A 91 -25.92 37.66 35.66
C ALA A 91 -27.06 38.53 35.10
N SER A 92 -27.88 38.01 34.19
CA SER A 92 -28.91 38.77 33.46
C SER A 92 -30.34 38.51 33.91
N GLY A 93 -30.60 37.44 34.71
CA GLY A 93 -31.93 37.06 35.13
C GLY A 93 -32.85 36.65 33.96
N PHE A 94 -32.33 36.59 32.74
CA PHE A 94 -33.06 36.28 31.53
C PHE A 94 -32.60 34.94 30.93
N ALA A 95 -33.51 34.02 30.82
CA ALA A 95 -33.20 32.76 30.12
C ALA A 95 -33.06 33.02 28.58
N GLY A 96 -31.81 33.22 28.17
CA GLY A 96 -31.45 33.45 26.73
C GLY A 96 -31.54 32.18 25.89
N GLN A 97 -32.70 31.53 25.85
CA GLN A 97 -32.92 30.26 25.15
C GLN A 97 -32.71 30.30 23.64
N SER A 98 -32.89 31.43 22.96
CA SER A 98 -32.81 31.48 21.51
C SER A 98 -31.39 31.65 20.96
N MET A 99 -30.53 32.42 21.62
CA MET A 99 -29.14 32.59 21.22
C MET A 99 -28.31 31.29 21.36
N ASP A 100 -28.76 30.43 22.21
CA ASP A 100 -28.12 29.19 22.61
C ASP A 100 -28.28 28.07 21.59
N MET A 101 -29.45 27.97 20.99
CA MET A 101 -29.71 27.00 19.93
C MET A 101 -28.83 27.24 18.70
N ASP A 102 -28.57 28.50 18.35
CA ASP A 102 -27.79 28.81 17.17
C ASP A 102 -26.29 28.52 17.38
N ARG A 103 -25.74 28.85 18.55
CA ARG A 103 -24.35 28.56 18.90
C ARG A 103 -24.08 27.05 19.00
N THR A 104 -24.98 26.31 19.58
CA THR A 104 -24.91 24.84 19.67
C THR A 104 -25.01 24.20 18.29
N LYS A 105 -25.85 24.75 17.41
CA LYS A 105 -25.96 24.35 16.00
C LYS A 105 -24.64 24.58 15.23
N ASP A 106 -24.01 25.74 15.42
CA ASP A 106 -22.77 26.05 14.73
C ASP A 106 -21.60 25.16 15.22
N ILE A 107 -21.52 24.87 16.51
CA ILE A 107 -20.57 23.89 17.06
C ILE A 107 -20.79 22.52 16.45
N ARG A 108 -22.06 22.05 16.39
CA ARG A 108 -22.39 20.76 15.76
C ARG A 108 -22.07 20.72 14.27
N LYS A 109 -22.40 21.76 13.52
CA LYS A 109 -22.08 21.86 12.09
C LYS A 109 -20.56 21.83 11.86
N GLY A 110 -19.79 22.60 12.62
CA GLY A 110 -18.35 22.59 12.56
C GLY A 110 -17.74 21.23 12.90
N PHE A 111 -18.36 20.49 13.82
CA PHE A 111 -17.95 19.14 14.15
C PHE A 111 -18.26 18.15 13.02
N THR A 112 -19.47 18.19 12.47
CA THR A 112 -19.87 17.33 11.36
C THR A 112 -18.97 17.53 10.13
N SER A 113 -18.69 18.80 9.76
CA SER A 113 -17.77 19.11 8.66
C SER A 113 -16.36 18.53 8.89
N LYS A 114 -15.83 18.63 10.10
CA LYS A 114 -14.50 18.06 10.42
C LYS A 114 -14.48 16.53 10.39
N VAL A 115 -15.58 15.87 10.76
CA VAL A 115 -15.72 14.41 10.62
C VAL A 115 -15.75 14.01 9.15
N GLU A 116 -16.52 14.73 8.33
CA GLU A 116 -16.57 14.52 6.88
C GLU A 116 -15.17 14.72 6.23
N ASP A 117 -14.44 15.76 6.63
CA ASP A 117 -13.08 16.01 6.15
C ASP A 117 -12.11 14.87 6.52
N LEU A 118 -12.25 14.31 7.73
CA LEU A 118 -11.47 13.15 8.17
C LEU A 118 -11.79 11.90 7.34
N ASP A 119 -13.07 11.63 7.07
CA ASP A 119 -13.49 10.48 6.26
C ASP A 119 -12.96 10.60 4.83
N ILE A 120 -13.04 11.80 4.23
CA ILE A 120 -12.49 12.07 2.90
C ILE A 120 -10.97 11.89 2.89
N SER A 121 -10.28 12.40 3.91
CA SER A 121 -8.82 12.28 4.04
C SER A 121 -8.40 10.81 4.20
N LEU A 122 -9.11 10.05 5.03
CA LEU A 122 -8.88 8.62 5.20
C LEU A 122 -9.11 7.87 3.88
N GLY A 123 -10.22 8.15 3.20
CA GLY A 123 -10.55 7.54 1.91
C GLY A 123 -9.45 7.77 0.86
N LYS A 124 -8.93 9.00 0.77
CA LYS A 124 -7.80 9.33 -0.12
C LYS A 124 -6.54 8.57 0.25
N SER A 125 -6.15 8.57 1.53
CA SER A 125 -4.95 7.86 1.99
C SER A 125 -5.02 6.36 1.73
N LEU A 126 -6.18 5.73 1.92
CA LEU A 126 -6.41 4.33 1.61
C LEU A 126 -6.36 4.06 0.10
N ALA A 127 -6.95 4.93 -0.71
CA ALA A 127 -6.91 4.82 -2.17
C ALA A 127 -5.48 4.94 -2.71
N ASP A 128 -4.67 5.86 -2.17
CA ASP A 128 -3.27 6.02 -2.54
C ASP A 128 -2.43 4.77 -2.19
N VAL A 129 -2.65 4.21 -1.00
CA VAL A 129 -1.98 2.96 -0.58
C VAL A 129 -2.36 1.80 -1.51
N LEU A 130 -3.65 1.64 -1.83
CA LEU A 130 -4.13 0.58 -2.72
C LEU A 130 -3.60 0.76 -4.15
N SER A 131 -3.62 1.97 -4.69
CA SER A 131 -3.11 2.27 -6.03
C SER A 131 -1.61 1.95 -6.15
N ASN A 132 -0.80 2.35 -5.17
CA ASN A 132 0.62 2.03 -5.13
C ASN A 132 0.87 0.51 -5.04
N PHE A 133 0.04 -0.19 -4.27
CA PHE A 133 0.13 -1.65 -4.16
C PHE A 133 -0.23 -2.35 -5.47
N GLU A 134 -1.31 -1.95 -6.13
CA GLU A 134 -1.74 -2.50 -7.41
C GLU A 134 -0.67 -2.30 -8.49
N GLN A 135 -0.04 -1.13 -8.52
CA GLN A 135 1.04 -0.83 -9.43
C GLN A 135 2.25 -1.76 -9.22
N GLN A 136 2.69 -1.91 -7.96
CA GLN A 136 3.80 -2.82 -7.62
C GLN A 136 3.45 -4.28 -7.92
N ARG A 137 2.22 -4.70 -7.65
CA ARG A 137 1.75 -6.04 -7.96
C ARG A 137 1.73 -6.30 -9.47
N PHE A 138 1.29 -5.34 -10.26
CA PHE A 138 1.31 -5.44 -11.73
C PHE A 138 2.74 -5.57 -12.27
N GLU A 139 3.68 -4.78 -11.76
CA GLU A 139 5.09 -4.88 -12.14
C GLU A 139 5.68 -6.25 -11.81
N MET A 140 5.40 -6.80 -10.63
CA MET A 140 5.85 -8.14 -10.24
C MET A 140 5.24 -9.24 -11.11
N GLN A 141 3.96 -9.14 -11.44
CA GLN A 141 3.30 -10.09 -12.36
C GLN A 141 3.92 -10.04 -13.75
N SER A 142 4.23 -8.86 -14.28
CA SER A 142 4.90 -8.68 -15.56
C SER A 142 6.28 -9.34 -15.55
N GLN A 143 7.08 -9.12 -14.51
CA GLN A 143 8.39 -9.75 -14.33
C GLN A 143 8.29 -11.28 -14.24
N ARG A 144 7.31 -11.79 -13.52
CA ARG A 144 7.05 -13.23 -13.43
C ARG A 144 6.75 -13.83 -14.77
N GLN A 145 5.88 -13.21 -15.58
CA GLN A 145 5.58 -13.66 -16.94
C GLN A 145 6.82 -13.67 -17.83
N GLN A 146 7.66 -12.63 -17.75
CA GLN A 146 8.91 -12.57 -18.50
C GLN A 146 9.86 -13.69 -18.09
N LEU A 147 10.05 -13.93 -16.79
CA LEU A 147 10.90 -15.03 -16.29
C LEU A 147 10.37 -16.40 -16.69
N GLU A 148 9.07 -16.63 -16.63
CA GLU A 148 8.45 -17.88 -17.07
C GLU A 148 8.63 -18.10 -18.58
N MET A 149 8.49 -17.05 -19.40
CA MET A 149 8.73 -17.12 -20.84
C MET A 149 10.20 -17.44 -21.14
N GLN A 150 11.14 -16.77 -20.47
CA GLN A 150 12.58 -17.05 -20.63
C GLN A 150 12.93 -18.47 -20.18
N LYS A 151 12.35 -18.94 -19.07
CA LYS A 151 12.50 -20.33 -18.61
C LYS A 151 12.02 -21.34 -19.66
N ARG A 152 10.86 -21.09 -20.29
CA ARG A 152 10.33 -21.94 -21.37
C ARG A 152 11.25 -21.94 -22.59
N LEU A 153 11.75 -20.77 -23.01
CA LEU A 153 12.68 -20.64 -24.14
C LEU A 153 14.00 -21.36 -23.85
N ALA A 154 14.56 -21.21 -22.66
CA ALA A 154 15.78 -21.91 -22.25
C ALA A 154 15.58 -23.44 -22.25
N GLY A 155 14.42 -23.92 -21.79
CA GLY A 155 14.05 -25.34 -21.84
C GLY A 155 13.90 -25.88 -23.27
N GLN A 156 13.30 -25.11 -24.18
CA GLN A 156 13.17 -25.49 -25.59
C GLN A 156 14.52 -25.51 -26.30
N GLN A 157 15.40 -24.55 -26.03
CA GLN A 157 16.76 -24.53 -26.62
C GLN A 157 17.59 -25.71 -26.12
N ALA A 158 17.49 -26.06 -24.85
CA ALA A 158 18.14 -27.24 -24.30
C ALA A 158 17.66 -28.52 -24.99
N ASN A 159 16.36 -28.66 -25.28
CA ASN A 159 15.80 -29.81 -25.97
C ASN A 159 16.17 -29.85 -27.47
N LYS A 160 16.14 -28.73 -28.19
CA LYS A 160 16.52 -28.70 -29.60
C LYS A 160 17.97 -29.10 -29.85
N LYS A 161 18.88 -28.75 -28.93
CA LYS A 161 20.28 -29.22 -29.01
C LYS A 161 20.43 -30.73 -28.80
N TYR A 162 19.45 -31.36 -28.14
CA TYR A 162 19.41 -32.81 -27.97
C TYR A 162 19.01 -33.59 -29.22
N PHE A 163 18.04 -33.07 -29.97
CA PHE A 163 17.55 -33.74 -31.21
C PHE A 163 18.42 -33.48 -32.42
N GLY A 164 19.23 -32.41 -32.42
CA GLY A 164 20.15 -32.08 -33.55
C GLY A 164 21.46 -32.90 -33.59
N ILE A 165 21.71 -33.78 -32.61
CA ILE A 165 22.93 -34.62 -32.55
C ILE A 165 22.66 -36.04 -33.16
N PHE A 166 21.42 -36.37 -33.42
CA PHE A 166 21.02 -37.69 -33.97
C PHE A 166 20.42 -37.62 -35.38
N GLY A 167 20.67 -36.53 -36.13
CA GLY A 167 20.31 -36.36 -37.53
C GLY A 167 21.51 -36.26 -38.42
#